data_afc33619874da23e8aa5a5969ab5eabc
#
_entry.id   afc33619874da23e8aa5a5969ab5eabc
#
_cell.length_a   1.000
_cell.length_b   1.000
_cell.length_c   1.000
_cell.angle_alpha   90.00
_cell.angle_beta   90.00
_cell.angle_gamma   90.00
#
_symmetry.space_group_name_H-M   'P 1'
#
loop_
_entity.id
_entity.type
_entity.pdbx_description
1 polymer ?
#
loop_
_entity_poly.entity_id
_entity_poly.type
_entity_poly.pdbx_seq_one_letter_code
_entity_poly.pdbx_strand_id
1 'polypeptide(L)'
;LDMKHMVQLSNGISVPALGVGTWHLAEAREKEASELAAVRAGIRQGMTLVDTAEMYGNGRSEALVGRAIAGMDREKLFLVSKVLPHNAGRRQIFSSCKNSLKRLGTDYLDLYLLHWRGPIPLSETVACMEELKQQGLILQWGVSNFDTDDMEELWQVKDGQNCLVNQVLYHMGSRGIEYDLLPWMKAHHVALMAYCP
;
A
#
# COMPACT_ATOMS: atom_id res chain seq x y z
N LEU A 1 -17.41 15.20 -11.33
CA LEU A 1 -16.04 15.17 -10.81
C LEU A 1 -15.20 14.41 -11.84
N ASP A 2 -14.25 15.10 -12.47
CA ASP A 2 -13.30 14.44 -13.36
C ASP A 2 -12.32 13.63 -12.50
N MET A 3 -12.61 12.35 -12.36
CA MET A 3 -11.81 11.39 -11.57
C MET A 3 -10.48 11.00 -12.24
N LYS A 4 -10.13 11.70 -13.33
CA LYS A 4 -8.91 11.43 -14.10
C LYS A 4 -7.69 12.22 -13.62
N HIS A 5 -7.71 12.76 -12.41
CA HIS A 5 -6.53 13.41 -11.86
C HIS A 5 -5.48 12.35 -11.54
N MET A 6 -4.40 12.35 -12.33
CA MET A 6 -3.28 11.41 -12.17
C MET A 6 -2.13 12.11 -11.45
N VAL A 7 -1.46 11.37 -10.61
CA VAL A 7 -0.22 11.77 -9.93
C VAL A 7 0.92 10.94 -10.48
N GLN A 8 2.00 11.60 -10.88
CA GLN A 8 3.22 10.91 -11.31
C GLN A 8 4.13 10.67 -10.10
N LEU A 9 4.47 9.41 -9.86
CA LEU A 9 5.43 9.02 -8.85
C LEU A 9 6.87 9.27 -9.32
N SER A 10 7.83 9.29 -8.41
CA SER A 10 9.24 9.60 -8.74
C SER A 10 9.89 8.62 -9.73
N ASN A 11 9.39 7.41 -9.80
CA ASN A 11 9.82 6.38 -10.77
C ASN A 11 9.12 6.46 -12.13
N GLY A 12 8.31 7.51 -12.38
CA GLY A 12 7.59 7.72 -13.63
C GLY A 12 6.24 7.02 -13.75
N ILE A 13 5.84 6.21 -12.76
CA ILE A 13 4.53 5.56 -12.75
C ILE A 13 3.45 6.61 -12.47
N SER A 14 2.38 6.60 -13.26
CA SER A 14 1.19 7.42 -13.02
C SER A 14 0.12 6.62 -12.31
N VAL A 15 -0.42 7.19 -11.23
CA VAL A 15 -1.51 6.60 -10.44
C VAL A 15 -2.66 7.58 -10.29
N PRO A 16 -3.91 7.12 -10.12
CA PRO A 16 -5.01 8.02 -9.81
C PRO A 16 -4.75 8.73 -8.47
N ALA A 17 -5.08 10.01 -8.39
CA ALA A 17 -4.99 10.78 -7.15
C ALA A 17 -5.97 10.30 -6.08
N LEU A 18 -7.08 9.66 -6.49
CA LEU A 18 -8.06 9.07 -5.59
C LEU A 18 -8.05 7.54 -5.75
N GLY A 19 -7.99 6.85 -4.63
CA GLY A 19 -8.04 5.39 -4.56
C GLY A 19 -9.19 4.89 -3.68
N VAL A 20 -9.45 3.60 -3.77
CA VAL A 20 -10.42 2.88 -2.93
C VAL A 20 -9.68 2.29 -1.74
N GLY A 21 -9.97 2.78 -0.53
CA GLY A 21 -9.52 2.18 0.72
C GLY A 21 -10.48 1.08 1.17
N THR A 22 -9.96 0.03 1.78
CA THR A 22 -10.74 -1.14 2.17
C THR A 22 -10.67 -1.48 3.66
N TRP A 23 -10.16 -0.57 4.47
CA TRP A 23 -10.20 -0.73 5.92
C TRP A 23 -11.64 -0.85 6.41
N HIS A 24 -11.90 -1.76 7.33
CA HIS A 24 -13.23 -2.14 7.82
C HIS A 24 -14.17 -2.83 6.81
N LEU A 25 -13.73 -3.16 5.61
CA LEU A 25 -14.52 -3.99 4.72
C LEU A 25 -14.41 -5.48 5.08
N ALA A 26 -15.45 -6.25 4.77
CA ALA A 26 -15.59 -7.69 5.05
C ALA A 26 -15.57 -8.05 6.56
N GLU A 27 -15.90 -7.11 7.44
CA GLU A 27 -16.05 -7.38 8.87
C GLU A 27 -17.42 -7.98 9.19
N ALA A 28 -18.46 -7.55 8.48
CA ALA A 28 -19.83 -8.01 8.64
C ALA A 28 -20.30 -8.72 7.38
N ARG A 29 -20.68 -10.01 7.53
CA ARG A 29 -21.06 -10.88 6.42
C ARG A 29 -22.25 -10.36 5.61
N GLU A 30 -23.20 -9.73 6.28
CA GLU A 30 -24.40 -9.14 5.67
C GLU A 30 -24.10 -7.92 4.79
N LYS A 31 -22.96 -7.26 4.98
CA LYS A 31 -22.53 -6.09 4.19
C LYS A 31 -21.66 -6.45 2.98
N GLU A 32 -21.14 -7.66 2.95
CA GLU A 32 -20.11 -8.08 2.00
C GLU A 32 -20.52 -7.88 0.53
N ALA A 33 -21.77 -8.16 0.18
CA ALA A 33 -22.27 -7.96 -1.18
C ALA A 33 -22.31 -6.48 -1.59
N SER A 34 -22.73 -5.60 -0.69
CA SER A 34 -22.79 -4.16 -0.93
C SER A 34 -21.39 -3.54 -0.96
N GLU A 35 -20.49 -3.99 -0.09
CA GLU A 35 -19.10 -3.56 -0.06
C GLU A 35 -18.35 -3.97 -1.35
N LEU A 36 -18.54 -5.20 -1.81
CA LEU A 36 -17.99 -5.67 -3.08
C LEU A 36 -18.51 -4.81 -4.26
N ALA A 37 -19.80 -4.51 -4.27
CA ALA A 37 -20.39 -3.66 -5.30
C ALA A 37 -19.82 -2.24 -5.24
N ALA A 38 -19.58 -1.68 -4.05
CA ALA A 38 -18.97 -0.37 -3.86
C ALA A 38 -17.52 -0.31 -4.37
N VAL A 39 -16.69 -1.31 -4.05
CA VAL A 39 -15.31 -1.41 -4.58
C VAL A 39 -15.34 -1.44 -6.12
N ARG A 40 -16.19 -2.28 -6.71
CA ARG A 40 -16.35 -2.35 -8.18
C ARG A 40 -16.82 -1.03 -8.78
N ALA A 41 -17.73 -0.34 -8.13
CA ALA A 41 -18.22 0.96 -8.59
C ALA A 41 -17.10 2.01 -8.56
N GLY A 42 -16.31 2.08 -7.48
CA GLY A 42 -15.15 2.96 -7.38
C GLY A 42 -14.14 2.73 -8.52
N ILE A 43 -13.78 1.47 -8.77
CA ILE A 43 -12.85 1.13 -9.86
C ILE A 43 -13.40 1.55 -11.23
N ARG A 44 -14.69 1.29 -11.49
CA ARG A 44 -15.35 1.71 -12.76
C ARG A 44 -15.40 3.23 -12.93
N GLN A 45 -15.41 3.98 -11.84
CA GLN A 45 -15.36 5.45 -11.86
C GLN A 45 -13.92 5.99 -12.04
N GLY A 46 -12.92 5.12 -12.14
CA GLY A 46 -11.53 5.50 -12.39
C GLY A 46 -10.63 5.45 -11.15
N MET A 47 -11.15 5.08 -9.97
CA MET A 47 -10.34 4.83 -8.78
C MET A 47 -9.66 3.46 -8.87
N THR A 48 -8.73 3.32 -9.80
CA THR A 48 -8.06 2.04 -10.10
C THR A 48 -6.95 1.69 -9.11
N LEU A 49 -6.56 2.63 -8.23
CA LEU A 49 -5.72 2.36 -7.07
C LEU A 49 -6.60 1.78 -5.96
N VAL A 50 -6.30 0.55 -5.53
CA VAL A 50 -7.04 -0.15 -4.47
C VAL A 50 -6.08 -0.47 -3.33
N ASP A 51 -6.36 0.09 -2.15
CA ASP A 51 -5.54 -0.07 -0.94
C ASP A 51 -6.19 -1.06 0.03
N THR A 52 -5.43 -2.07 0.40
CA THR A 52 -5.81 -3.07 1.39
C THR A 52 -4.63 -3.43 2.30
N ALA A 53 -4.79 -4.43 3.17
CA ALA A 53 -3.74 -4.96 4.03
C ALA A 53 -4.07 -6.38 4.53
N GLU A 54 -3.04 -7.17 4.84
CA GLU A 54 -3.24 -8.50 5.45
C GLU A 54 -3.95 -8.42 6.81
N MET A 55 -3.80 -7.29 7.52
CA MET A 55 -4.45 -7.05 8.81
C MET A 55 -5.95 -6.84 8.67
N TYR A 56 -6.43 -6.25 7.58
CA TYR A 56 -7.83 -5.84 7.44
C TYR A 56 -8.77 -7.04 7.43
N GLY A 57 -9.62 -7.11 8.45
CA GLY A 57 -10.50 -8.25 8.64
C GLY A 57 -9.77 -9.60 8.70
N ASN A 58 -8.47 -9.59 9.08
CA ASN A 58 -7.61 -10.78 9.08
C ASN A 58 -7.54 -11.45 7.69
N GLY A 59 -7.31 -10.65 6.65
CA GLY A 59 -7.21 -11.07 5.25
C GLY A 59 -8.55 -11.14 4.50
N ARG A 60 -9.68 -10.96 5.19
CA ARG A 60 -11.00 -10.98 4.52
C ARG A 60 -11.20 -9.81 3.58
N SER A 61 -10.63 -8.65 3.91
CA SER A 61 -10.66 -7.47 3.04
C SER A 61 -9.90 -7.73 1.73
N GLU A 62 -8.71 -8.33 1.78
CA GLU A 62 -7.97 -8.74 0.58
C GLU A 62 -8.78 -9.75 -0.26
N ALA A 63 -9.44 -10.73 0.38
CA ALA A 63 -10.27 -11.70 -0.32
C ALA A 63 -11.51 -11.04 -0.98
N LEU A 64 -12.11 -10.05 -0.34
CA LEU A 64 -13.19 -9.25 -0.92
C LEU A 64 -12.70 -8.48 -2.15
N VAL A 65 -11.53 -7.82 -2.05
CA VAL A 65 -10.89 -7.12 -3.18
C VAL A 65 -10.64 -8.11 -4.32
N GLY A 66 -10.08 -9.29 -4.04
CA GLY A 66 -9.82 -10.33 -5.05
C GLY A 66 -11.09 -10.70 -5.84
N ARG A 67 -12.23 -10.86 -5.13
CA ARG A 67 -13.52 -11.09 -5.80
C ARG A 67 -14.03 -9.87 -6.56
N ALA A 68 -13.77 -8.68 -6.06
CA ALA A 68 -14.19 -7.43 -6.72
C ALA A 68 -13.47 -7.24 -8.05
N ILE A 69 -12.18 -7.55 -8.13
CA ILE A 69 -11.35 -7.35 -9.33
C ILE A 69 -11.37 -8.55 -10.28
N ALA A 70 -11.99 -9.67 -9.88
CA ALA A 70 -12.06 -10.85 -10.73
C ALA A 70 -12.67 -10.52 -12.10
N GLY A 71 -11.96 -10.91 -13.17
CA GLY A 71 -12.35 -10.62 -14.56
C GLY A 71 -12.02 -9.22 -15.06
N MET A 72 -11.39 -8.37 -14.24
CA MET A 72 -10.86 -7.07 -14.67
C MET A 72 -9.46 -7.24 -15.27
N ASP A 73 -9.09 -6.30 -16.13
CA ASP A 73 -7.74 -6.19 -16.67
C ASP A 73 -6.77 -5.79 -15.54
N ARG A 74 -5.90 -6.73 -15.11
CA ARG A 74 -4.99 -6.56 -13.98
C ARG A 74 -4.01 -5.40 -14.17
N GLU A 75 -3.57 -5.18 -15.40
CA GLU A 75 -2.59 -4.13 -15.73
C GLU A 75 -3.16 -2.71 -15.58
N LYS A 76 -4.49 -2.58 -15.57
CA LYS A 76 -5.17 -1.30 -15.34
C LYS A 76 -5.41 -0.99 -13.86
N LEU A 77 -5.05 -1.91 -12.98
CA LEU A 77 -5.22 -1.74 -11.53
C LEU A 77 -3.86 -1.46 -10.88
N PHE A 78 -3.87 -0.61 -9.86
CA PHE A 78 -2.75 -0.39 -8.97
C PHE A 78 -3.10 -0.93 -7.59
N LEU A 79 -2.67 -2.16 -7.30
CA LEU A 79 -3.00 -2.86 -6.06
C LEU A 79 -1.94 -2.62 -4.99
N VAL A 80 -2.39 -2.13 -3.85
CA VAL A 80 -1.56 -1.88 -2.67
C VAL A 80 -1.98 -2.82 -1.55
N SER A 81 -1.04 -3.52 -0.95
CA SER A 81 -1.25 -4.22 0.31
C SER A 81 -0.11 -3.95 1.28
N LYS A 82 -0.25 -4.43 2.52
CA LYS A 82 0.66 -4.09 3.60
C LYS A 82 0.99 -5.33 4.43
N VAL A 83 2.26 -5.44 4.82
CA VAL A 83 2.74 -6.47 5.75
C VAL A 83 2.73 -5.93 7.18
N LEU A 84 2.25 -6.74 8.12
CA LEU A 84 2.35 -6.42 9.55
C LEU A 84 3.82 -6.38 10.00
N PRO A 85 4.19 -5.48 10.91
CA PRO A 85 5.59 -5.33 11.35
C PRO A 85 6.25 -6.61 11.83
N HIS A 86 5.51 -7.46 12.57
CA HIS A 86 6.04 -8.73 13.07
C HIS A 86 6.23 -9.79 11.97
N ASN A 87 5.61 -9.61 10.80
CA ASN A 87 5.77 -10.45 9.62
C ASN A 87 6.81 -9.89 8.63
N ALA A 88 7.36 -8.70 8.88
CA ALA A 88 8.19 -7.97 7.93
C ALA A 88 9.65 -8.44 7.84
N GLY A 89 10.01 -9.49 8.55
CA GLY A 89 11.34 -10.10 8.51
C GLY A 89 11.42 -11.32 7.59
N ARG A 90 12.65 -11.75 7.31
CA ARG A 90 12.99 -12.86 6.41
C ARG A 90 12.21 -14.14 6.69
N ARG A 91 11.90 -14.38 7.94
CA ARG A 91 11.21 -15.61 8.35
C ARG A 91 9.78 -15.70 7.82
N GLN A 92 9.09 -14.56 7.63
CA GLN A 92 7.65 -14.54 7.40
C GLN A 92 7.21 -13.72 6.18
N ILE A 93 7.95 -12.68 5.79
CA ILE A 93 7.50 -11.72 4.77
C ILE A 93 7.14 -12.37 3.42
N PHE A 94 7.90 -13.37 2.99
CA PHE A 94 7.66 -14.07 1.73
C PHE A 94 6.35 -14.86 1.76
N SER A 95 6.05 -15.54 2.88
CA SER A 95 4.79 -16.25 3.05
C SER A 95 3.62 -15.28 3.21
N SER A 96 3.80 -14.17 3.94
CA SER A 96 2.78 -13.12 4.07
C SER A 96 2.43 -12.51 2.71
N CYS A 97 3.43 -12.15 1.91
CA CYS A 97 3.21 -11.63 0.55
C CYS A 97 2.46 -12.64 -0.33
N LYS A 98 2.91 -13.89 -0.38
CA LYS A 98 2.24 -14.95 -1.16
C LYS A 98 0.81 -15.21 -0.69
N ASN A 99 0.55 -15.14 0.60
CA ASN A 99 -0.80 -15.27 1.15
C ASN A 99 -1.70 -14.09 0.73
N SER A 100 -1.17 -12.86 0.72
CA SER A 100 -1.88 -11.68 0.21
C SER A 100 -2.20 -11.83 -1.27
N LEU A 101 -1.23 -12.24 -2.09
CA LEU A 101 -1.43 -12.51 -3.52
C LEU A 101 -2.51 -13.58 -3.76
N LYS A 102 -2.48 -14.66 -2.98
CA LYS A 102 -3.49 -15.73 -3.06
C LYS A 102 -4.89 -15.21 -2.73
N ARG A 103 -5.05 -14.39 -1.68
CA ARG A 103 -6.35 -13.80 -1.31
C ARG A 103 -6.85 -12.82 -2.38
N LEU A 104 -5.95 -12.04 -2.95
CA LEU A 104 -6.25 -11.08 -4.02
C LEU A 104 -6.47 -11.74 -5.39
N GLY A 105 -6.04 -12.99 -5.57
CA GLY A 105 -6.16 -13.69 -6.86
C GLY A 105 -5.29 -13.08 -7.95
N THR A 106 -4.07 -12.64 -7.62
CA THR A 106 -3.12 -12.00 -8.53
C THR A 106 -1.71 -12.53 -8.29
N ASP A 107 -0.84 -12.39 -9.29
CA ASP A 107 0.54 -12.88 -9.23
C ASP A 107 1.51 -11.82 -8.67
N TYR A 108 1.10 -10.56 -8.62
CA TYR A 108 1.94 -9.46 -8.12
C TYR A 108 1.13 -8.34 -7.47
N LEU A 109 1.80 -7.58 -6.60
CA LEU A 109 1.32 -6.27 -6.09
C LEU A 109 2.06 -5.14 -6.81
N ASP A 110 1.37 -4.05 -7.10
CA ASP A 110 2.01 -2.84 -7.62
C ASP A 110 2.83 -2.16 -6.54
N LEU A 111 2.33 -2.16 -5.30
CA LEU A 111 2.99 -1.56 -4.15
C LEU A 111 2.75 -2.41 -2.88
N TYR A 112 3.83 -2.72 -2.17
CA TYR A 112 3.78 -3.44 -0.90
C TYR A 112 4.39 -2.57 0.20
N LEU A 113 3.64 -2.33 1.28
CA LEU A 113 4.03 -1.42 2.35
C LEU A 113 4.35 -2.17 3.64
N LEU A 114 5.37 -1.73 4.37
CA LEU A 114 5.47 -2.00 5.80
C LEU A 114 4.41 -1.17 6.52
N HIS A 115 3.47 -1.82 7.22
CA HIS A 115 2.25 -1.17 7.74
C HIS A 115 2.54 -0.11 8.81
N TRP A 116 3.54 -0.34 9.66
CA TRP A 116 4.15 0.62 10.60
C TRP A 116 5.49 0.11 11.07
N ARG A 117 6.27 0.98 11.71
CA ARG A 117 7.55 0.62 12.28
C ARG A 117 7.38 -0.43 13.39
N GLY A 118 8.08 -1.53 13.29
CA GLY A 118 8.09 -2.62 14.26
C GLY A 118 9.49 -2.91 14.81
N PRO A 119 9.67 -4.02 15.53
CA PRO A 119 10.94 -4.37 16.17
C PRO A 119 11.96 -4.98 15.20
N ILE A 120 11.56 -5.38 13.99
CA ILE A 120 12.48 -5.96 13.01
C ILE A 120 13.35 -4.85 12.43
N PRO A 121 14.69 -5.05 12.37
CA PRO A 121 15.58 -4.04 11.80
C PRO A 121 15.17 -3.66 10.38
N LEU A 122 15.16 -2.36 10.05
CA LEU A 122 14.81 -1.88 8.71
C LEU A 122 15.69 -2.47 7.62
N SER A 123 16.97 -2.72 7.92
CA SER A 123 17.89 -3.37 6.99
C SER A 123 17.43 -4.77 6.54
N GLU A 124 16.82 -5.52 7.44
CA GLU A 124 16.25 -6.84 7.12
C GLU A 124 14.98 -6.71 6.27
N THR A 125 14.07 -5.83 6.69
CA THR A 125 12.82 -5.59 5.94
C THR A 125 13.10 -5.09 4.53
N VAL A 126 14.00 -4.11 4.37
CA VAL A 126 14.38 -3.55 3.06
C VAL A 126 14.99 -4.63 2.16
N ALA A 127 15.94 -5.42 2.70
CA ALA A 127 16.54 -6.51 1.92
C ALA A 127 15.49 -7.52 1.44
N CYS A 128 14.49 -7.83 2.27
CA CYS A 128 13.39 -8.71 1.90
C CYS A 128 12.44 -8.08 0.86
N MET A 129 12.15 -6.78 0.96
CA MET A 129 11.33 -6.07 -0.04
C MET A 129 12.02 -6.05 -1.40
N GLU A 130 13.32 -5.79 -1.44
CA GLU A 130 14.11 -5.85 -2.68
C GLU A 130 14.13 -7.26 -3.28
N GLU A 131 14.22 -8.30 -2.45
CA GLU A 131 14.15 -9.69 -2.92
C GLU A 131 12.76 -10.05 -3.46
N LEU A 132 11.67 -9.62 -2.80
CA LEU A 132 10.31 -9.78 -3.32
C LEU A 132 10.14 -9.09 -4.68
N LYS A 133 10.74 -7.92 -4.85
CA LYS A 133 10.77 -7.19 -6.12
C LYS A 133 11.54 -7.93 -7.19
N GLN A 134 12.71 -8.47 -6.88
CA GLN A 134 13.50 -9.31 -7.80
C GLN A 134 12.76 -10.58 -8.23
N GLN A 135 11.94 -11.16 -7.33
CA GLN A 135 11.09 -12.30 -7.63
C GLN A 135 9.84 -11.93 -8.45
N GLY A 136 9.58 -10.65 -8.69
CA GLY A 136 8.40 -10.18 -9.40
C GLY A 136 7.08 -10.30 -8.62
N LEU A 137 7.14 -10.58 -7.31
CA LEU A 137 5.95 -10.67 -6.46
C LEU A 137 5.41 -9.29 -6.08
N ILE A 138 6.27 -8.28 -6.08
CA ILE A 138 5.90 -6.89 -5.93
C ILE A 138 6.64 -6.07 -6.98
N LEU A 139 6.05 -4.98 -7.47
CA LEU A 139 6.72 -4.08 -8.41
C LEU A 139 7.47 -2.97 -7.68
N GLN A 140 6.88 -2.45 -6.61
CA GLN A 140 7.43 -1.38 -5.78
C GLN A 140 7.14 -1.68 -4.30
N TRP A 141 7.89 -1.01 -3.42
CA TRP A 141 7.64 -1.05 -2.00
C TRP A 141 7.70 0.33 -1.36
N GLY A 142 7.18 0.43 -0.17
CA GLY A 142 7.19 1.63 0.64
C GLY A 142 6.88 1.32 2.09
N VAL A 143 6.55 2.36 2.82
CA VAL A 143 6.24 2.30 4.25
C VAL A 143 4.92 2.99 4.56
N SER A 144 4.45 2.82 5.78
CA SER A 144 3.26 3.49 6.29
C SER A 144 3.49 3.89 7.75
N ASN A 145 2.93 5.01 8.14
CA ASN A 145 3.04 5.55 9.50
C ASN A 145 4.48 5.81 9.97
N PHE A 146 5.40 6.11 9.06
CA PHE A 146 6.75 6.55 9.39
C PHE A 146 6.75 8.06 9.64
N ASP A 147 7.35 8.49 10.73
CA ASP A 147 7.69 9.90 10.99
C ASP A 147 9.02 10.29 10.32
N THR A 148 9.48 11.50 10.56
CA THR A 148 10.71 12.01 9.94
C THR A 148 11.93 11.21 10.41
N ASP A 149 12.03 10.90 11.71
CA ASP A 149 13.15 10.14 12.27
C ASP A 149 13.20 8.72 11.69
N ASP A 150 12.04 8.07 11.56
CA ASP A 150 11.92 6.74 10.92
C ASP A 150 12.37 6.77 9.45
N MET A 151 12.01 7.84 8.71
CA MET A 151 12.41 8.00 7.32
C MET A 151 13.93 8.29 7.21
N GLU A 152 14.49 9.07 8.11
CA GLU A 152 15.93 9.32 8.16
C GLU A 152 16.71 8.05 8.45
N GLU A 153 16.24 7.21 9.40
CA GLU A 153 16.85 5.91 9.65
C GLU A 153 16.75 5.00 8.42
N LEU A 154 15.58 4.95 7.77
CA LEU A 154 15.39 4.17 6.54
C LEU A 154 16.39 4.59 5.45
N TRP A 155 16.67 5.89 5.32
CA TRP A 155 17.60 6.42 4.31
C TRP A 155 19.06 6.02 4.52
N GLN A 156 19.44 5.65 5.74
CA GLN A 156 20.78 5.12 6.08
C GLN A 156 20.91 3.61 5.76
N VAL A 157 19.81 2.92 5.54
CA VAL A 157 19.82 1.51 5.20
C VAL A 157 20.17 1.33 3.73
N LYS A 158 20.98 0.32 3.41
CA LYS A 158 21.25 -0.05 2.03
C LYS A 158 19.93 -0.29 1.29
N ASP A 159 19.77 0.32 0.14
CA ASP A 159 18.57 0.27 -0.72
C ASP A 159 17.31 0.92 -0.09
N GLY A 160 17.41 1.52 1.10
CA GLY A 160 16.30 2.24 1.75
C GLY A 160 15.75 3.39 0.92
N GLN A 161 16.59 4.00 0.09
CA GLN A 161 16.21 5.09 -0.82
C GLN A 161 15.32 4.63 -2.00
N ASN A 162 15.12 3.32 -2.17
CA ASN A 162 14.16 2.77 -3.12
C ASN A 162 12.70 2.83 -2.60
N CYS A 163 12.49 3.28 -1.36
CA CYS A 163 11.17 3.52 -0.79
C CYS A 163 10.40 4.56 -1.63
N LEU A 164 9.31 4.11 -2.26
CA LEU A 164 8.56 4.96 -3.20
C LEU A 164 7.51 5.84 -2.52
N VAL A 165 6.89 5.32 -1.45
CA VAL A 165 5.69 5.90 -0.82
C VAL A 165 5.80 5.79 0.71
N ASN A 166 5.35 6.83 1.40
CA ASN A 166 4.98 6.74 2.81
C ASN A 166 3.48 7.04 2.95
N GLN A 167 2.69 6.06 3.41
CA GLN A 167 1.25 6.20 3.62
C GLN A 167 0.99 6.63 5.07
N VAL A 168 0.43 7.83 5.26
CA VAL A 168 0.23 8.43 6.58
C VAL A 168 -1.15 9.08 6.71
N LEU A 169 -1.59 9.27 7.98
CA LEU A 169 -2.78 10.04 8.28
C LEU A 169 -2.58 11.49 7.85
N TYR A 170 -3.42 11.96 6.94
CA TYR A 170 -3.37 13.36 6.49
C TYR A 170 -4.73 13.82 5.99
N HIS A 171 -5.32 14.77 6.67
CA HIS A 171 -6.59 15.41 6.32
C HIS A 171 -6.68 16.80 6.95
N MET A 172 -7.76 17.53 6.67
CA MET A 172 -7.92 18.93 7.13
C MET A 172 -7.81 19.11 8.65
N GLY A 173 -8.17 18.09 9.44
CA GLY A 173 -8.07 18.10 10.92
C GLY A 173 -6.78 17.49 11.47
N SER A 174 -5.92 16.87 10.63
CA SER A 174 -4.64 16.25 11.02
C SER A 174 -3.55 16.65 10.03
N ARG A 175 -2.86 17.75 10.35
CA ARG A 175 -1.88 18.40 9.45
C ARG A 175 -0.46 18.41 10.02
N GLY A 176 -0.19 17.63 11.08
CA GLY A 176 1.10 17.62 11.76
C GLY A 176 2.29 17.30 10.86
N ILE A 177 2.09 16.47 9.84
CA ILE A 177 3.15 16.11 8.88
C ILE A 177 3.69 17.30 8.06
N GLU A 178 2.97 18.43 8.02
CA GLU A 178 3.37 19.61 7.26
C GLU A 178 4.58 20.32 7.86
N TYR A 179 4.88 20.09 9.16
CA TYR A 179 5.98 20.75 9.85
C TYR A 179 7.36 20.24 9.40
N ASP A 180 7.51 18.92 9.27
CA ASP A 180 8.79 18.28 8.98
C ASP A 180 8.70 17.13 7.99
N LEU A 181 7.81 16.16 8.19
CA LEU A 181 7.74 14.96 7.37
C LEU A 181 7.42 15.26 5.89
N LEU A 182 6.42 16.09 5.62
CA LEU A 182 6.03 16.40 4.24
C LEU A 182 7.14 17.18 3.49
N PRO A 183 7.80 18.21 4.08
CA PRO A 183 8.99 18.83 3.50
C PRO A 183 10.12 17.84 3.25
N TRP A 184 10.39 16.94 4.20
CA TRP A 184 11.42 15.90 4.06
C TRP A 184 11.08 14.96 2.89
N MET A 185 9.86 14.45 2.83
CA MET A 185 9.40 13.56 1.76
C MET A 185 9.52 14.20 0.38
N LYS A 186 9.16 15.50 0.26
CA LYS A 186 9.32 16.26 -0.99
C LYS A 186 10.78 16.36 -1.42
N ALA A 187 11.67 16.68 -0.48
CA ALA A 187 13.10 16.79 -0.74
C ALA A 187 13.74 15.47 -1.19
N HIS A 188 13.20 14.33 -0.72
CA HIS A 188 13.72 13.00 -1.02
C HIS A 188 12.89 12.23 -2.08
N HIS A 189 11.93 12.91 -2.72
CA HIS A 189 11.08 12.34 -3.77
C HIS A 189 10.27 11.10 -3.34
N VAL A 190 9.91 11.02 -2.07
CA VAL A 190 8.97 10.02 -1.53
C VAL A 190 7.55 10.53 -1.68
N ALA A 191 6.68 9.75 -2.31
CA ALA A 191 5.30 10.14 -2.51
C ALA A 191 4.48 10.03 -1.21
N LEU A 192 3.63 11.02 -0.96
CA LEU A 192 2.63 10.98 0.10
C LEU A 192 1.39 10.22 -0.39
N MET A 193 0.98 9.22 0.38
CA MET A 193 -0.31 8.57 0.23
C MET A 193 -1.13 8.82 1.51
N ALA A 194 -2.18 9.64 1.42
CA ALA A 194 -3.02 9.94 2.58
C ALA A 194 -4.03 8.82 2.83
N TYR A 195 -4.18 8.39 4.08
CA TYR A 195 -5.33 7.57 4.48
C TYR A 195 -6.30 8.39 5.34
N CYS A 196 -7.57 8.01 5.33
CA CYS A 196 -8.67 8.78 5.94
C CYS A 196 -8.67 10.26 5.54
N PRO A 197 -8.52 10.59 4.26
CA PRO A 197 -8.34 11.94 3.78
C PRO A 197 -9.58 12.84 3.97
#